data_e71b834c515c319671709974ef4609ad
#
_entry.id   e71b834c515c319671709974ef4609ad
#
_cell.length_a   1.000
_cell.length_b   1.000
_cell.length_c   1.000
_cell.angle_alpha   90.00
_cell.angle_beta   90.00
_cell.angle_gamma   90.00
#
_symmetry.space_group_name_H-M   'P 1'
#
loop_
_entity.id
_entity.type
_entity.pdbx_description
1 polymer ?
#
loop_
_entity_poly.entity_id
_entity_poly.type
_entity_poly.pdbx_seq_one_letter_code
_entity_poly.pdbx_strand_id
1 'polypeptide(L)'
;MFTVSANGANIPALGFGTFRMPDEDVFRVLPEALKLGFRHVDTAQIYGNEASVGELIAKSGIPRADIFLTTKVWVDKVGHNAFIASVDESLRKLKTDHVDLLLLHWPQSEMPLADRIGALNDLVKAGKVKNIGVSNFSTPLMAEAVKLSDAPIATNQVEYHPYLSQAKVLGEARKHGMSLTAYYLMADGKVPSDPLLKEIGAKHGKTAAQVVLRWAIQQKDVVALSKTATVSRLAENFDVFDFALSLDEMEAIHGLAHPNGRIVNPGHLAPEWDK
;
A
#
# COMPACT_ATOMS: atom_id res chain seq x y z
N MET A 1 4.72 10.30 -13.45
CA MET A 1 4.40 9.03 -12.71
C MET A 1 3.22 8.38 -13.41
N PHE A 2 3.25 7.07 -13.66
CA PHE A 2 2.13 6.32 -14.25
C PHE A 2 1.22 5.75 -13.15
N THR A 3 0.06 5.24 -13.56
CA THR A 3 -0.91 4.59 -12.68
C THR A 3 -1.04 3.10 -13.00
N VAL A 4 -1.43 2.32 -12.00
CA VAL A 4 -1.84 0.92 -12.13
C VAL A 4 -3.37 0.90 -12.12
N SER A 5 -3.97 0.39 -13.20
CA SER A 5 -5.42 0.25 -13.29
C SER A 5 -5.85 -1.13 -12.77
N ALA A 6 -6.75 -1.16 -11.81
CA ALA A 6 -7.26 -2.39 -11.18
C ALA A 6 -8.72 -2.21 -10.77
N ASN A 7 -9.62 -3.00 -11.36
CA ASN A 7 -11.05 -3.00 -11.01
C ASN A 7 -11.69 -1.60 -10.89
N GLY A 8 -11.35 -0.70 -11.83
CA GLY A 8 -11.88 0.67 -11.88
C GLY A 8 -11.07 1.71 -11.10
N ALA A 9 -10.16 1.29 -10.22
CA ALA A 9 -9.22 2.19 -9.57
C ALA A 9 -8.01 2.49 -10.48
N ASN A 10 -7.56 3.75 -10.49
CA ASN A 10 -6.31 4.19 -11.12
C ASN A 10 -5.34 4.61 -10.02
N ILE A 11 -4.55 3.67 -9.52
CA ILE A 11 -3.68 3.84 -8.36
C ILE A 11 -2.31 4.35 -8.84
N PRO A 12 -1.80 5.51 -8.36
CA PRO A 12 -0.44 5.93 -8.69
C PRO A 12 0.57 4.86 -8.28
N ALA A 13 1.45 4.47 -9.21
CA ALA A 13 2.33 3.31 -9.06
C ALA A 13 3.30 3.42 -7.88
N LEU A 14 3.63 4.66 -7.46
CA LEU A 14 4.45 4.94 -6.29
C LEU A 14 3.66 5.80 -5.30
N GLY A 15 3.43 5.29 -4.09
CA GLY A 15 2.77 5.97 -2.99
C GLY A 15 3.73 6.32 -1.85
N PHE A 16 3.32 7.30 -1.04
CA PHE A 16 3.98 7.68 0.21
C PHE A 16 3.24 7.05 1.40
N GLY A 17 3.92 6.15 2.11
CA GLY A 17 3.39 5.48 3.29
C GLY A 17 3.75 6.21 4.59
N THR A 18 2.81 6.26 5.54
CA THR A 18 2.96 6.97 6.82
C THR A 18 3.10 6.04 8.04
N PHE A 19 3.25 4.74 7.83
CA PHE A 19 3.44 3.78 8.92
C PHE A 19 4.67 4.09 9.76
N ARG A 20 4.54 4.04 11.09
CA ARG A 20 5.59 4.40 12.06
C ARG A 20 6.15 5.81 11.84
N MET A 21 5.30 6.76 11.46
CA MET A 21 5.63 8.17 11.43
C MET A 21 4.80 8.88 12.51
N PRO A 22 5.44 9.38 13.57
CA PRO A 22 4.76 10.28 14.51
C PRO A 22 4.37 11.58 13.81
N ASP A 23 3.43 12.33 14.38
CA ASP A 23 2.90 13.56 13.77
C ASP A 23 4.00 14.53 13.33
N GLU A 24 5.05 14.72 14.16
CA GLU A 24 6.18 15.60 13.83
C GLU A 24 6.90 15.21 12.54
N ASP A 25 7.07 13.90 12.29
CA ASP A 25 7.66 13.39 11.06
C ASP A 25 6.71 13.59 9.87
N VAL A 26 5.41 13.35 10.07
CA VAL A 26 4.39 13.58 9.03
C VAL A 26 4.38 15.06 8.65
N PHE A 27 4.37 15.98 9.62
CA PHE A 27 4.42 17.43 9.37
C PHE A 27 5.69 17.88 8.65
N ARG A 28 6.81 17.23 8.92
CA ARG A 28 8.09 17.57 8.30
C ARG A 28 8.27 17.00 6.89
N VAL A 29 7.76 15.78 6.63
CA VAL A 29 8.11 15.01 5.43
C VAL A 29 7.01 15.03 4.36
N LEU A 30 5.72 14.90 4.75
CA LEU A 30 4.63 14.81 3.79
C LEU A 30 4.50 16.05 2.88
N PRO A 31 4.66 17.29 3.36
CA PRO A 31 4.62 18.46 2.47
C PRO A 31 5.69 18.41 1.37
N GLU A 32 6.89 17.96 1.71
CA GLU A 32 7.99 17.83 0.74
C GLU A 32 7.74 16.69 -0.25
N ALA A 33 7.14 15.58 0.20
CA ALA A 33 6.72 14.50 -0.68
C ALA A 33 5.68 14.98 -1.71
N LEU A 34 4.68 15.76 -1.27
CA LEU A 34 3.66 16.34 -2.16
C LEU A 34 4.27 17.34 -3.16
N LYS A 35 5.23 18.18 -2.74
CA LYS A 35 5.96 19.10 -3.61
C LYS A 35 6.76 18.36 -4.69
N LEU A 36 7.37 17.22 -4.35
CA LEU A 36 8.12 16.40 -5.30
C LEU A 36 7.22 15.71 -6.33
N GLY A 37 5.92 15.59 -6.06
CA GLY A 37 4.98 14.97 -7.00
C GLY A 37 4.35 13.67 -6.54
N PHE A 38 4.56 13.22 -5.30
CA PHE A 38 3.75 12.13 -4.76
C PHE A 38 2.28 12.53 -4.78
N ARG A 39 1.43 11.62 -5.27
CA ARG A 39 -0.03 11.82 -5.36
C ARG A 39 -0.82 10.67 -4.76
N HIS A 40 -0.18 9.65 -4.26
CA HIS A 40 -0.76 8.57 -3.48
C HIS A 40 -0.22 8.67 -2.05
N VAL A 41 -1.10 8.85 -1.08
CA VAL A 41 -0.79 8.90 0.36
C VAL A 41 -1.50 7.75 1.04
N ASP A 42 -0.73 6.90 1.75
CA ASP A 42 -1.23 5.73 2.45
C ASP A 42 -1.07 5.90 3.96
N THR A 43 -2.20 5.83 4.68
CA THR A 43 -2.27 5.83 6.14
C THR A 43 -3.17 4.71 6.65
N ALA A 44 -3.49 4.67 7.93
CA ALA A 44 -4.43 3.75 8.56
C ALA A 44 -4.90 4.26 9.92
N GLN A 45 -6.07 3.81 10.38
CA GLN A 45 -6.62 4.16 11.69
C GLN A 45 -5.63 3.91 12.84
N ILE A 46 -4.98 2.74 12.84
CA ILE A 46 -4.05 2.33 13.90
C ILE A 46 -2.73 3.13 13.93
N TYR A 47 -2.40 3.86 12.85
CA TYR A 47 -1.15 4.64 12.81
C TYR A 47 -1.24 5.90 13.68
N GLY A 48 -2.45 6.35 14.03
CA GLY A 48 -2.68 7.51 14.89
C GLY A 48 -2.43 8.87 14.23
N ASN A 49 -2.04 8.90 12.96
CA ASN A 49 -1.60 10.11 12.24
C ASN A 49 -2.55 10.60 11.14
N GLU A 50 -3.78 10.04 11.04
CA GLU A 50 -4.77 10.47 10.04
C GLU A 50 -5.09 11.97 10.11
N ALA A 51 -5.13 12.54 11.31
CA ALA A 51 -5.42 13.97 11.49
C ALA A 51 -4.32 14.86 10.90
N SER A 52 -3.06 14.52 11.13
CA SER A 52 -1.91 15.23 10.57
C SER A 52 -1.84 15.10 9.05
N VAL A 53 -2.10 13.89 8.53
CA VAL A 53 -2.19 13.65 7.08
C VAL A 53 -3.29 14.51 6.45
N GLY A 54 -4.50 14.50 7.04
CA GLY A 54 -5.63 15.30 6.55
C GLY A 54 -5.37 16.79 6.57
N GLU A 55 -4.75 17.30 7.65
CA GLU A 55 -4.39 18.71 7.76
C GLU A 55 -3.42 19.14 6.66
N LEU A 56 -2.39 18.34 6.41
CA LEU A 56 -1.37 18.66 5.42
C LEU A 56 -1.87 18.56 3.98
N ILE A 57 -2.72 17.58 3.68
CA ILE A 57 -3.39 17.48 2.37
C ILE A 57 -4.27 18.72 2.15
N ALA A 58 -5.10 19.10 3.13
CA ALA A 58 -5.98 20.26 3.04
C ALA A 58 -5.21 21.58 2.85
N LYS A 59 -4.00 21.70 3.42
CA LYS A 59 -3.14 22.88 3.31
C LYS A 59 -2.18 22.86 2.12
N SER A 60 -2.09 21.76 1.38
CA SER A 60 -1.09 21.57 0.32
C SER A 60 -1.30 22.46 -0.90
N GLY A 61 -2.50 23.00 -1.10
CA GLY A 61 -2.89 23.69 -2.32
C GLY A 61 -3.14 22.77 -3.52
N ILE A 62 -2.96 21.46 -3.35
CA ILE A 62 -3.25 20.47 -4.40
C ILE A 62 -4.74 20.13 -4.33
N PRO A 63 -5.48 20.17 -5.47
CA PRO A 63 -6.87 19.76 -5.48
C PRO A 63 -7.03 18.35 -4.88
N ARG A 64 -8.05 18.13 -4.01
CA ARG A 64 -8.29 16.84 -3.37
C ARG A 64 -8.43 15.70 -4.40
N ALA A 65 -9.01 16.00 -5.56
CA ALA A 65 -9.20 15.05 -6.66
C ALA A 65 -7.88 14.57 -7.29
N ASP A 66 -6.79 15.30 -7.12
CA ASP A 66 -5.47 14.96 -7.64
C ASP A 66 -4.66 14.10 -6.65
N ILE A 67 -5.20 13.83 -5.46
CA ILE A 67 -4.56 13.00 -4.44
C ILE A 67 -5.34 11.70 -4.29
N PHE A 68 -4.67 10.58 -4.51
CA PHE A 68 -5.16 9.24 -4.20
C PHE A 68 -4.88 8.94 -2.72
N LEU A 69 -5.92 8.98 -1.89
CA LEU A 69 -5.81 8.81 -0.45
C LEU A 69 -6.30 7.44 -0.02
N THR A 70 -5.43 6.68 0.65
CA THR A 70 -5.73 5.37 1.21
C THR A 70 -5.73 5.42 2.72
N THR A 71 -6.76 4.85 3.35
CA THR A 71 -6.74 4.49 4.78
C THR A 71 -7.24 3.06 4.99
N LYS A 72 -7.16 2.55 6.24
CA LYS A 72 -7.45 1.15 6.55
C LYS A 72 -8.23 1.05 7.84
N VAL A 73 -9.28 0.23 7.84
CA VAL A 73 -10.05 -0.08 9.05
C VAL A 73 -9.30 -1.11 9.89
N TRP A 74 -9.12 -0.78 11.17
CA TRP A 74 -8.47 -1.70 12.10
C TRP A 74 -9.41 -2.83 12.55
N VAL A 75 -8.84 -3.92 13.00
CA VAL A 75 -9.54 -5.18 13.26
C VAL A 75 -10.50 -5.14 14.46
N ASP A 76 -10.38 -4.16 15.36
CA ASP A 76 -11.19 -4.00 16.57
C ASP A 76 -12.58 -3.36 16.33
N LYS A 77 -12.89 -2.99 15.09
CA LYS A 77 -14.17 -2.39 14.72
C LYS A 77 -15.20 -3.49 14.50
N VAL A 78 -15.74 -4.02 15.61
CA VAL A 78 -16.69 -5.12 15.63
C VAL A 78 -18.13 -4.60 15.54
N GLY A 79 -18.89 -5.17 14.60
CA GLY A 79 -20.28 -4.77 14.32
C GLY A 79 -20.39 -3.66 13.26
N HIS A 80 -21.41 -3.78 12.43
CA HIS A 80 -21.63 -2.93 11.25
C HIS A 80 -21.60 -1.44 11.59
N ASN A 81 -22.38 -1.00 12.58
CA ASN A 81 -22.47 0.41 12.95
C ASN A 81 -21.14 0.96 13.48
N ALA A 82 -20.39 0.17 14.28
CA ALA A 82 -19.08 0.58 14.78
C ALA A 82 -18.05 0.68 13.64
N PHE A 83 -18.14 -0.24 12.67
CA PHE A 83 -17.29 -0.18 11.48
C PHE A 83 -17.53 1.10 10.67
N ILE A 84 -18.81 1.39 10.33
CA ILE A 84 -19.19 2.60 9.58
C ILE A 84 -18.78 3.87 10.35
N ALA A 85 -19.09 3.95 11.65
CA ALA A 85 -18.72 5.11 12.48
C ALA A 85 -17.20 5.32 12.55
N SER A 86 -16.40 4.25 12.54
CA SER A 86 -14.94 4.36 12.51
C SER A 86 -14.41 4.98 11.20
N VAL A 87 -15.08 4.71 10.08
CA VAL A 87 -14.74 5.34 8.79
C VAL A 87 -15.18 6.80 8.76
N ASP A 88 -16.33 7.13 9.31
CA ASP A 88 -16.76 8.53 9.47
C ASP A 88 -15.77 9.33 10.31
N GLU A 89 -15.22 8.73 11.36
CA GLU A 89 -14.16 9.36 12.16
C GLU A 89 -12.85 9.50 11.37
N SER A 90 -12.48 8.52 10.54
CA SER A 90 -11.33 8.63 9.63
C SER A 90 -11.52 9.79 8.64
N LEU A 91 -12.67 9.90 8.01
CA LEU A 91 -12.99 11.00 7.08
C LEU A 91 -12.91 12.37 7.78
N ARG A 92 -13.42 12.47 9.01
CA ARG A 92 -13.35 13.69 9.81
C ARG A 92 -11.88 14.07 10.11
N LYS A 93 -11.03 13.11 10.52
CA LYS A 93 -9.60 13.31 10.75
C LYS A 93 -8.87 13.70 9.49
N LEU A 94 -9.16 13.01 8.39
CA LEU A 94 -8.57 13.26 7.08
C LEU A 94 -9.10 14.54 6.41
N LYS A 95 -10.09 15.22 7.01
CA LYS A 95 -10.70 16.47 6.52
C LYS A 95 -11.21 16.36 5.08
N THR A 96 -11.86 15.25 4.75
CA THR A 96 -12.39 14.96 3.43
C THR A 96 -13.73 14.24 3.54
N ASP A 97 -14.56 14.34 2.51
CA ASP A 97 -15.83 13.65 2.41
C ASP A 97 -15.71 12.22 1.89
N HIS A 98 -14.56 11.87 1.31
CA HIS A 98 -14.30 10.52 0.79
C HIS A 98 -12.81 10.16 0.83
N VAL A 99 -12.53 8.86 0.81
CA VAL A 99 -11.21 8.31 0.48
C VAL A 99 -11.24 7.61 -0.88
N ASP A 100 -10.10 7.59 -1.56
CA ASP A 100 -9.99 6.93 -2.86
C ASP A 100 -9.89 5.42 -2.73
N LEU A 101 -9.33 4.94 -1.61
CA LEU A 101 -9.22 3.52 -1.31
C LEU A 101 -9.36 3.27 0.20
N LEU A 102 -10.22 2.33 0.57
CA LEU A 102 -10.37 1.83 1.94
C LEU A 102 -10.03 0.35 2.01
N LEU A 103 -9.15 -0.03 2.93
CA LEU A 103 -8.72 -1.41 3.10
C LEU A 103 -9.23 -2.04 4.41
N LEU A 104 -9.54 -3.33 4.40
CA LEU A 104 -9.46 -4.15 5.60
C LEU A 104 -7.97 -4.35 5.93
N HIS A 105 -7.51 -3.91 7.12
CA HIS A 105 -6.07 -3.86 7.43
C HIS A 105 -5.45 -5.25 7.63
N TRP A 106 -6.19 -6.17 8.25
CA TRP A 106 -5.82 -7.57 8.47
C TRP A 106 -7.04 -8.48 8.34
N PRO A 107 -6.85 -9.76 7.96
CA PRO A 107 -7.96 -10.68 7.80
C PRO A 107 -8.59 -11.12 9.13
N GLN A 108 -7.80 -11.23 10.21
CA GLN A 108 -8.29 -11.66 11.51
C GLN A 108 -9.06 -10.54 12.20
N SER A 109 -10.28 -10.85 12.66
CA SER A 109 -11.16 -9.96 13.40
C SER A 109 -12.27 -10.80 14.04
N GLU A 110 -12.86 -10.32 15.14
CA GLU A 110 -14.07 -10.90 15.72
C GLU A 110 -15.31 -10.69 14.83
N MET A 111 -15.31 -9.68 13.95
CA MET A 111 -16.36 -9.44 12.98
C MET A 111 -16.16 -10.36 11.76
N PRO A 112 -17.17 -11.17 11.36
CA PRO A 112 -17.09 -12.05 10.20
C PRO A 112 -16.66 -11.31 8.92
N LEU A 113 -15.93 -11.98 8.04
CA LEU A 113 -15.47 -11.38 6.78
C LEU A 113 -16.64 -10.87 5.92
N ALA A 114 -17.72 -11.64 5.84
CA ALA A 114 -18.91 -11.26 5.09
C ALA A 114 -19.50 -9.92 5.56
N ASP A 115 -19.58 -9.71 6.88
CA ASP A 115 -20.11 -8.49 7.47
C ASP A 115 -19.19 -7.29 7.21
N ARG A 116 -17.87 -7.49 7.29
CA ARG A 116 -16.87 -6.45 6.98
C ARG A 116 -16.92 -6.05 5.51
N ILE A 117 -17.01 -7.02 4.61
CA ILE A 117 -17.16 -6.76 3.16
C ILE A 117 -18.50 -6.06 2.89
N GLY A 118 -19.59 -6.49 3.53
CA GLY A 118 -20.88 -5.81 3.46
C GLY A 118 -20.81 -4.33 3.88
N ALA A 119 -20.12 -4.03 4.99
CA ALA A 119 -19.90 -2.67 5.44
C ALA A 119 -19.06 -1.83 4.43
N LEU A 120 -18.03 -2.43 3.80
CA LEU A 120 -17.29 -1.76 2.73
C LEU A 120 -18.17 -1.44 1.52
N ASN A 121 -19.03 -2.38 1.10
CA ASN A 121 -19.99 -2.16 0.00
C ASN A 121 -20.95 -1.01 0.31
N ASP A 122 -21.46 -0.91 1.54
CA ASP A 122 -22.35 0.16 1.95
C ASP A 122 -21.66 1.53 1.96
N LEU A 123 -20.37 1.59 2.34
CA LEU A 123 -19.56 2.82 2.27
C LEU A 123 -19.32 3.27 0.82
N VAL A 124 -19.17 2.33 -0.12
CA VAL A 124 -19.10 2.65 -1.56
C VAL A 124 -20.42 3.19 -2.04
N LYS A 125 -21.55 2.53 -1.72
CA LYS A 125 -22.91 2.98 -2.06
C LYS A 125 -23.21 4.38 -1.50
N ALA A 126 -22.70 4.69 -0.31
CA ALA A 126 -22.83 6.00 0.33
C ALA A 126 -21.89 7.09 -0.26
N GLY A 127 -21.01 6.75 -1.19
CA GLY A 127 -20.05 7.67 -1.79
C GLY A 127 -18.89 8.10 -0.87
N LYS A 128 -18.76 7.50 0.30
CA LYS A 128 -17.70 7.78 1.27
C LYS A 128 -16.35 7.14 0.89
N VAL A 129 -16.38 6.11 0.05
CA VAL A 129 -15.25 5.34 -0.43
C VAL A 129 -15.40 5.12 -1.93
N LYS A 130 -14.38 5.47 -2.72
CA LYS A 130 -14.41 5.23 -4.16
C LYS A 130 -14.09 3.79 -4.53
N ASN A 131 -13.07 3.22 -3.91
CA ASN A 131 -12.61 1.85 -4.16
C ASN A 131 -12.35 1.14 -2.84
N ILE A 132 -12.53 -0.16 -2.82
CA ILE A 132 -12.25 -1.01 -1.67
C ILE A 132 -11.11 -1.96 -1.96
N GLY A 133 -10.44 -2.42 -0.91
CA GLY A 133 -9.38 -3.41 -0.99
C GLY A 133 -9.20 -4.16 0.31
N VAL A 134 -8.27 -5.08 0.28
CA VAL A 134 -7.86 -5.87 1.45
C VAL A 134 -6.38 -5.72 1.70
N SER A 135 -5.91 -6.10 2.89
CA SER A 135 -4.49 -6.09 3.21
C SER A 135 -4.14 -7.35 3.99
N ASN A 136 -3.00 -7.96 3.65
CA ASN A 136 -2.49 -9.17 4.28
C ASN A 136 -3.37 -10.41 4.09
N PHE A 137 -4.09 -10.48 2.98
CA PHE A 137 -4.91 -11.65 2.64
C PHE A 137 -4.10 -12.69 1.87
N SER A 138 -4.22 -13.97 2.26
CA SER A 138 -3.72 -15.10 1.47
C SER A 138 -4.61 -15.36 0.26
N THR A 139 -4.17 -16.22 -0.67
CA THR A 139 -4.93 -16.50 -1.90
C THR A 139 -6.35 -17.01 -1.61
N PRO A 140 -6.60 -17.95 -0.65
CA PRO A 140 -7.97 -18.36 -0.34
C PRO A 140 -8.83 -17.21 0.22
N LEU A 141 -8.24 -16.38 1.08
CA LEU A 141 -8.97 -15.26 1.69
C LEU A 141 -9.30 -14.17 0.65
N MET A 142 -8.43 -13.92 -0.32
CA MET A 142 -8.75 -13.02 -1.44
C MET A 142 -9.92 -13.55 -2.27
N ALA A 143 -9.90 -14.83 -2.64
CA ALA A 143 -10.98 -15.45 -3.40
C ALA A 143 -12.33 -15.40 -2.64
N GLU A 144 -12.30 -15.62 -1.32
CA GLU A 144 -13.48 -15.48 -0.46
C GLU A 144 -13.97 -14.04 -0.41
N ALA A 145 -13.09 -13.06 -0.20
CA ALA A 145 -13.46 -11.65 -0.16
C ALA A 145 -14.09 -11.19 -1.47
N VAL A 146 -13.52 -11.58 -2.61
CA VAL A 146 -14.08 -11.28 -3.94
C VAL A 146 -15.47 -11.88 -4.11
N LYS A 147 -15.68 -13.14 -3.69
CA LYS A 147 -17.00 -13.79 -3.76
C LYS A 147 -18.06 -13.11 -2.91
N LEU A 148 -17.67 -12.51 -1.78
CA LEU A 148 -18.58 -11.84 -0.84
C LEU A 148 -18.86 -10.39 -1.22
N SER A 149 -18.10 -9.80 -2.12
CA SER A 149 -18.15 -8.37 -2.42
C SER A 149 -19.06 -8.06 -3.63
N ASP A 150 -19.97 -7.10 -3.46
CA ASP A 150 -20.75 -6.50 -4.57
C ASP A 150 -19.86 -5.53 -5.37
N ALA A 151 -19.06 -4.71 -4.66
CA ALA A 151 -18.13 -3.76 -5.28
C ALA A 151 -16.81 -4.46 -5.66
N PRO A 152 -16.19 -4.13 -6.79
CA PRO A 152 -14.91 -4.72 -7.17
C PRO A 152 -13.81 -4.39 -6.15
N ILE A 153 -13.03 -5.39 -5.74
CA ILE A 153 -11.87 -5.23 -4.86
C ILE A 153 -10.66 -4.81 -5.70
N ALA A 154 -10.10 -3.62 -5.44
CA ALA A 154 -9.05 -3.04 -6.28
C ALA A 154 -7.65 -3.59 -6.00
N THR A 155 -7.32 -3.91 -4.76
CA THR A 155 -5.95 -4.31 -4.39
C THR A 155 -5.91 -5.23 -3.17
N ASN A 156 -4.84 -6.05 -3.10
CA ASN A 156 -4.38 -6.64 -1.85
C ASN A 156 -3.03 -5.99 -1.47
N GLN A 157 -2.99 -5.27 -0.35
CA GLN A 157 -1.77 -4.64 0.13
C GLN A 157 -1.01 -5.60 1.05
N VAL A 158 0.20 -5.99 0.66
CA VAL A 158 0.98 -7.03 1.35
C VAL A 158 2.44 -6.65 1.52
N GLU A 159 3.13 -7.28 2.48
CA GLU A 159 4.58 -7.26 2.54
C GLU A 159 5.16 -7.83 1.24
N TYR A 160 5.98 -7.03 0.55
CA TYR A 160 6.65 -7.48 -0.66
C TYR A 160 7.98 -6.78 -0.84
N HIS A 161 9.04 -7.56 -0.97
CA HIS A 161 10.42 -7.11 -1.16
C HIS A 161 11.25 -8.23 -1.80
N PRO A 162 12.48 -8.01 -2.25
CA PRO A 162 13.28 -9.00 -2.98
C PRO A 162 13.43 -10.36 -2.27
N TYR A 163 13.41 -10.38 -0.94
CA TYR A 163 13.63 -11.60 -0.15
C TYR A 163 12.34 -12.39 0.14
N LEU A 164 11.17 -11.89 -0.26
CA LEU A 164 9.87 -12.54 -0.07
C LEU A 164 9.12 -12.64 -1.39
N SER A 165 8.95 -13.87 -1.92
CA SER A 165 8.15 -14.05 -3.11
C SER A 165 6.65 -13.85 -2.82
N GLN A 166 5.99 -13.08 -3.67
CA GLN A 166 4.52 -12.93 -3.68
C GLN A 166 3.91 -13.41 -5.01
N ALA A 167 4.60 -14.31 -5.71
CA ALA A 167 4.16 -14.79 -7.03
C ALA A 167 2.76 -15.40 -6.97
N LYS A 168 2.44 -16.21 -5.93
CA LYS A 168 1.10 -16.81 -5.75
C LYS A 168 0.04 -15.75 -5.49
N VAL A 169 0.30 -14.82 -4.57
CA VAL A 169 -0.61 -13.73 -4.22
C VAL A 169 -0.86 -12.81 -5.43
N LEU A 170 0.20 -12.43 -6.15
CA LEU A 170 0.09 -11.62 -7.37
C LEU A 170 -0.66 -12.35 -8.49
N GLY A 171 -0.40 -13.65 -8.64
CA GLY A 171 -1.12 -14.49 -9.60
C GLY A 171 -2.62 -14.55 -9.31
N GLU A 172 -2.99 -14.73 -8.04
CA GLU A 172 -4.40 -14.74 -7.63
C GLU A 172 -5.04 -13.37 -7.78
N ALA A 173 -4.36 -12.29 -7.34
CA ALA A 173 -4.85 -10.93 -7.53
C ALA A 173 -5.20 -10.64 -9.01
N ARG A 174 -4.32 -11.02 -9.94
CA ARG A 174 -4.53 -10.86 -11.39
C ARG A 174 -5.75 -11.61 -11.92
N LYS A 175 -6.03 -12.81 -11.43
CA LYS A 175 -7.24 -13.56 -11.82
C LYS A 175 -8.52 -12.81 -11.52
N HIS A 176 -8.49 -11.97 -10.48
CA HIS A 176 -9.62 -11.17 -10.03
C HIS A 176 -9.55 -9.71 -10.51
N GLY A 177 -8.63 -9.34 -11.40
CA GLY A 177 -8.45 -7.96 -11.87
C GLY A 177 -7.92 -6.99 -10.82
N MET A 178 -7.38 -7.51 -9.71
CA MET A 178 -6.80 -6.74 -8.61
C MET A 178 -5.33 -6.42 -8.87
N SER A 179 -4.85 -5.33 -8.28
CA SER A 179 -3.43 -5.05 -8.12
C SER A 179 -2.87 -5.66 -6.82
N LEU A 180 -1.54 -5.70 -6.72
CA LEU A 180 -0.81 -5.92 -5.48
C LEU A 180 -0.17 -4.59 -5.07
N THR A 181 -0.45 -4.11 -3.86
CA THR A 181 0.24 -2.95 -3.29
C THR A 181 1.32 -3.44 -2.33
N ALA A 182 2.58 -3.15 -2.66
CA ALA A 182 3.75 -3.60 -1.91
C ALA A 182 4.08 -2.64 -0.78
N TYR A 183 4.13 -3.13 0.45
CA TYR A 183 4.71 -2.39 1.56
C TYR A 183 6.00 -3.08 2.06
N TYR A 184 6.78 -2.40 2.90
CA TYR A 184 8.01 -2.91 3.52
C TYR A 184 9.15 -3.22 2.52
N LEU A 185 9.16 -2.55 1.38
CA LEU A 185 10.09 -2.79 0.26
C LEU A 185 11.58 -2.77 0.65
N MET A 186 11.95 -2.00 1.68
CA MET A 186 13.33 -1.94 2.16
C MET A 186 13.73 -3.09 3.09
N ALA A 187 12.82 -4.04 3.38
CA ALA A 187 13.07 -5.24 4.18
C ALA A 187 13.82 -4.93 5.48
N ASP A 188 13.30 -3.97 6.28
CA ASP A 188 13.89 -3.52 7.55
C ASP A 188 15.34 -3.02 7.43
N GLY A 189 15.65 -2.39 6.29
CA GLY A 189 16.99 -1.83 6.03
C GLY A 189 18.00 -2.81 5.43
N LYS A 190 17.62 -4.03 5.07
CA LYS A 190 18.49 -5.00 4.39
C LYS A 190 18.84 -4.56 2.96
N VAL A 191 17.88 -4.01 2.23
CA VAL A 191 18.02 -3.61 0.81
C VAL A 191 19.20 -2.67 0.58
N PRO A 192 19.41 -1.58 1.32
CA PRO A 192 20.54 -0.67 1.06
C PRO A 192 21.93 -1.30 1.21
N SER A 193 22.04 -2.42 1.90
CA SER A 193 23.33 -3.11 2.12
C SER A 193 23.58 -4.30 1.19
N ASP A 194 22.56 -4.73 0.44
CA ASP A 194 22.63 -5.91 -0.42
C ASP A 194 23.61 -5.74 -1.58
N PRO A 195 24.60 -6.65 -1.75
CA PRO A 195 25.64 -6.54 -2.79
C PRO A 195 25.06 -6.59 -4.22
N LEU A 196 24.12 -7.49 -4.49
CA LEU A 196 23.52 -7.62 -5.82
C LEU A 196 22.72 -6.37 -6.21
N LEU A 197 21.92 -5.85 -5.27
CA LEU A 197 21.13 -4.64 -5.51
C LEU A 197 22.00 -3.40 -5.71
N LYS A 198 23.15 -3.32 -5.01
CA LYS A 198 24.14 -2.26 -5.22
C LYS A 198 24.82 -2.39 -6.58
N GLU A 199 25.20 -3.61 -6.99
CA GLU A 199 25.81 -3.85 -8.31
C GLU A 199 24.85 -3.44 -9.44
N ILE A 200 23.58 -3.87 -9.36
CA ILE A 200 22.56 -3.46 -10.33
C ILE A 200 22.40 -1.94 -10.32
N GLY A 201 22.29 -1.33 -9.14
CA GLY A 201 22.16 0.13 -9.02
C GLY A 201 23.32 0.87 -9.67
N ALA A 202 24.57 0.41 -9.47
CA ALA A 202 25.75 1.03 -10.07
C ALA A 202 25.70 1.06 -11.61
N LYS A 203 25.14 0.04 -12.26
CA LYS A 203 24.97 -0.01 -13.72
C LYS A 203 24.03 1.09 -14.24
N HIS A 204 23.07 1.51 -13.42
CA HIS A 204 22.06 2.53 -13.74
C HIS A 204 22.36 3.90 -13.12
N GLY A 205 23.44 4.05 -12.35
CA GLY A 205 23.70 5.27 -11.56
C GLY A 205 22.67 5.50 -10.45
N LYS A 206 22.10 4.42 -9.90
CA LYS A 206 21.03 4.43 -8.90
C LYS A 206 21.46 3.70 -7.61
N THR A 207 20.77 3.97 -6.52
CA THR A 207 20.96 3.25 -5.26
C THR A 207 20.19 1.92 -5.26
N ALA A 208 20.55 1.02 -4.35
CA ALA A 208 19.80 -0.23 -4.13
C ALA A 208 18.34 0.02 -3.77
N ALA A 209 18.03 1.10 -3.04
CA ALA A 209 16.67 1.49 -2.71
C ALA A 209 15.87 1.86 -3.96
N GLN A 210 16.44 2.66 -4.87
CA GLN A 210 15.83 3.00 -6.15
C GLN A 210 15.62 1.76 -7.04
N VAL A 211 16.59 0.85 -7.06
CA VAL A 211 16.47 -0.43 -7.77
C VAL A 211 15.23 -1.22 -7.30
N VAL A 212 15.05 -1.36 -5.98
CA VAL A 212 13.91 -2.12 -5.43
C VAL A 212 12.57 -1.41 -5.67
N LEU A 213 12.53 -0.09 -5.56
CA LEU A 213 11.32 0.67 -5.90
C LEU A 213 10.98 0.51 -7.39
N ARG A 214 11.99 0.60 -8.27
CA ARG A 214 11.81 0.38 -9.71
C ARG A 214 11.39 -1.05 -10.01
N TRP A 215 12.03 -2.05 -9.41
CA TRP A 215 11.67 -3.46 -9.53
C TRP A 215 10.20 -3.70 -9.17
N ALA A 216 9.70 -3.10 -8.11
CA ALA A 216 8.31 -3.23 -7.73
C ALA A 216 7.38 -2.63 -8.78
N ILE A 217 7.56 -1.34 -9.12
CA ILE A 217 6.64 -0.63 -10.04
C ILE A 217 6.80 -1.05 -11.51
N GLN A 218 7.88 -1.72 -11.88
CA GLN A 218 8.06 -2.25 -13.23
C GLN A 218 7.29 -3.55 -13.46
N GLN A 219 6.91 -4.25 -12.39
CA GLN A 219 6.05 -5.41 -12.49
C GLN A 219 4.62 -4.98 -12.82
N LYS A 220 4.01 -5.66 -13.79
CA LYS A 220 2.61 -5.40 -14.12
C LYS A 220 1.72 -5.60 -12.89
N ASP A 221 0.76 -4.71 -12.69
CA ASP A 221 -0.24 -4.75 -11.61
C ASP A 221 0.34 -4.62 -10.19
N VAL A 222 1.54 -4.05 -10.03
CA VAL A 222 2.17 -3.80 -8.74
C VAL A 222 2.27 -2.30 -8.47
N VAL A 223 1.85 -1.90 -7.27
CA VAL A 223 1.98 -0.56 -6.69
C VAL A 223 3.00 -0.63 -5.56
N ALA A 224 3.88 0.35 -5.42
CA ALA A 224 4.90 0.41 -4.37
C ALA A 224 4.59 1.52 -3.36
N LEU A 225 4.71 1.23 -2.07
CA LEU A 225 4.66 2.25 -1.01
C LEU A 225 6.08 2.53 -0.52
N SER A 226 6.56 3.73 -0.81
CA SER A 226 7.81 4.26 -0.27
C SER A 226 7.55 4.95 1.07
N LYS A 227 8.35 4.65 2.08
CA LYS A 227 8.30 5.31 3.39
C LYS A 227 9.69 5.80 3.79
N THR A 228 9.77 7.06 4.15
CA THR A 228 10.96 7.63 4.79
C THR A 228 10.56 8.71 5.79
N ALA A 229 11.27 8.78 6.90
CA ALA A 229 11.23 9.90 7.83
C ALA A 229 12.34 10.93 7.53
N THR A 230 13.13 10.75 6.48
CA THR A 230 14.27 11.61 6.13
C THR A 230 13.95 12.37 4.83
N VAL A 231 13.82 13.69 4.92
CA VAL A 231 13.47 14.55 3.76
C VAL A 231 14.45 14.37 2.59
N SER A 232 15.76 14.29 2.85
CA SER A 232 16.77 14.13 1.80
C SER A 232 16.64 12.82 0.99
N ARG A 233 15.96 11.81 1.53
CA ARG A 233 15.70 10.55 0.80
C ARG A 233 14.44 10.60 -0.07
N LEU A 234 13.61 11.63 0.05
CA LEU A 234 12.37 11.71 -0.73
C LEU A 234 12.65 11.82 -2.22
N ALA A 235 13.59 12.71 -2.61
CA ALA A 235 13.97 12.89 -4.00
C ALA A 235 14.54 11.60 -4.59
N GLU A 236 15.43 10.92 -3.84
CA GLU A 236 15.97 9.63 -4.21
C GLU A 236 14.87 8.58 -4.44
N ASN A 237 13.94 8.43 -3.48
CA ASN A 237 12.85 7.47 -3.59
C ASN A 237 11.85 7.80 -4.72
N PHE A 238 11.74 9.07 -5.11
CA PHE A 238 10.86 9.48 -6.21
C PHE A 238 11.54 9.35 -7.58
N ASP A 239 12.85 9.41 -7.64
CA ASP A 239 13.66 9.36 -8.87
C ASP A 239 13.88 7.92 -9.36
N VAL A 240 12.76 7.27 -9.76
CA VAL A 240 12.71 5.85 -10.16
C VAL A 240 12.00 5.63 -11.51
N PHE A 241 11.67 6.71 -12.22
CA PHE A 241 10.89 6.64 -13.46
C PHE A 241 11.74 6.82 -14.72
N ASP A 242 13.01 7.17 -14.60
CA ASP A 242 13.93 7.53 -15.69
C ASP A 242 14.82 6.36 -16.17
N PHE A 243 14.72 5.19 -15.56
CA PHE A 243 15.44 3.98 -15.94
C PHE A 243 14.54 2.74 -15.94
N ALA A 244 15.02 1.66 -16.53
CA ALA A 244 14.34 0.37 -16.50
C ALA A 244 15.35 -0.75 -16.22
N LEU A 245 14.93 -1.74 -15.44
CA LEU A 245 15.70 -2.95 -15.20
C LEU A 245 15.51 -3.91 -16.38
N SER A 246 16.61 -4.58 -16.79
CA SER A 246 16.55 -5.65 -17.77
C SER A 246 15.80 -6.88 -17.24
N LEU A 247 15.42 -7.79 -18.12
CA LEU A 247 14.80 -9.06 -17.70
C LEU A 247 15.72 -9.87 -16.78
N ASP A 248 17.01 -9.92 -17.09
CA ASP A 248 18.02 -10.64 -16.29
C ASP A 248 18.16 -10.02 -14.90
N GLU A 249 18.14 -8.67 -14.80
CA GLU A 249 18.17 -7.96 -13.51
C GLU A 249 16.90 -8.22 -12.71
N MET A 250 15.72 -8.19 -13.36
CA MET A 250 14.45 -8.53 -12.71
C MET A 250 14.47 -9.97 -12.18
N GLU A 251 14.96 -10.92 -12.97
CA GLU A 251 15.07 -12.32 -12.57
C GLU A 251 16.09 -12.52 -11.43
N ALA A 252 17.24 -11.87 -11.50
CA ALA A 252 18.24 -11.89 -10.43
C ALA A 252 17.68 -11.36 -9.10
N ILE A 253 16.89 -10.28 -9.13
CA ILE A 253 16.22 -9.74 -7.93
C ILE A 253 15.18 -10.71 -7.41
N HIS A 254 14.35 -11.30 -8.28
CA HIS A 254 13.39 -12.33 -7.87
C HIS A 254 14.07 -13.56 -7.25
N GLY A 255 15.29 -13.90 -7.69
CA GLY A 255 16.11 -14.99 -7.18
C GLY A 255 16.60 -14.79 -5.73
N LEU A 256 16.50 -13.58 -5.17
CA LEU A 256 16.83 -13.32 -3.76
C LEU A 256 15.77 -13.84 -2.77
N ALA A 257 14.58 -14.21 -3.27
CA ALA A 257 13.50 -14.69 -2.42
C ALA A 257 13.82 -16.05 -1.80
N HIS A 258 13.47 -16.22 -0.53
CA HIS A 258 13.71 -17.46 0.21
C HIS A 258 12.56 -17.74 1.20
N PRO A 259 12.37 -19.01 1.66
CA PRO A 259 11.23 -19.40 2.51
C PRO A 259 11.09 -18.61 3.81
N ASN A 260 12.19 -18.12 4.37
CA ASN A 260 12.23 -17.34 5.62
C ASN A 260 12.28 -15.82 5.36
N GLY A 261 11.86 -15.37 4.19
CA GLY A 261 11.92 -13.96 3.80
C GLY A 261 10.91 -13.06 4.52
N ARG A 262 9.80 -13.60 5.02
CA ARG A 262 8.75 -12.83 5.69
C ARG A 262 9.24 -12.21 7.00
N ILE A 263 9.00 -10.92 7.15
CA ILE A 263 9.38 -10.13 8.32
C ILE A 263 8.15 -9.77 9.15
N VAL A 264 7.04 -9.43 8.49
CA VAL A 264 5.80 -8.98 9.14
C VAL A 264 4.86 -10.18 9.33
N ASN A 265 4.85 -10.74 10.54
CA ASN A 265 4.04 -11.91 10.88
C ASN A 265 3.50 -11.83 12.33
N PRO A 266 2.61 -10.87 12.66
CA PRO A 266 2.02 -10.75 13.99
C PRO A 266 1.03 -11.88 14.23
N GLY A 267 1.37 -12.81 15.15
CA GLY A 267 0.69 -14.09 15.31
C GLY A 267 -0.82 -14.04 15.61
N HIS A 268 -1.34 -12.93 16.14
CA HIS A 268 -2.77 -12.74 16.40
C HIS A 268 -3.54 -12.09 15.24
N LEU A 269 -2.86 -11.61 14.19
CA LEU A 269 -3.47 -10.94 13.04
C LEU A 269 -3.20 -11.66 11.73
N ALA A 270 -2.05 -12.32 11.63
CA ALA A 270 -1.60 -12.94 10.40
C ALA A 270 -2.47 -14.16 10.04
N PRO A 271 -2.79 -14.34 8.75
CA PRO A 271 -3.43 -15.54 8.25
C PRO A 271 -2.43 -16.71 8.19
N GLU A 272 -2.93 -17.89 7.85
CA GLU A 272 -2.07 -18.91 7.27
C GLU A 272 -1.62 -18.43 5.88
N TRP A 273 -0.29 -18.20 5.74
CA TRP A 273 0.29 -17.68 4.51
C TRP A 273 0.40 -18.76 3.44
N ASP A 274 0.36 -18.33 2.18
CA ASP A 274 0.63 -19.19 1.04
C ASP A 274 2.06 -19.75 1.11
N LYS A 275 2.21 -21.08 0.94
CA LYS A 275 3.50 -21.80 0.98
C LYS A 275 4.13 -21.84 -0.40
#